data_799c5b57ed7e1d869dd2bac154b823c9
#
_entry.id   799c5b57ed7e1d869dd2bac154b823c9
#
_cell.length_a   1.000
_cell.length_b   1.000
_cell.length_c   1.000
_cell.angle_alpha   90.00
_cell.angle_beta   90.00
_cell.angle_gamma   90.00
#
_symmetry.space_group_name_H-M   'P 1'
#
loop_
_entity.id
_entity.type
_entity.pdbx_description
1 polymer ?
#
loop_
_entity_poly.entity_id
_entity_poly.type
_entity_poly.pdbx_seq_one_letter_code
_entity_poly.pdbx_strand_id
1 'polypeptide(L)'
;GTDEQDKQYYELVANAFSTPKTEQKHNSNTRFYIQKRTPFYVGKERYFEVTLQQADIYASKYNRITAYTQLDISTGYSVQIDYVPSFINLWGVDTEIKIITAWRVSVDPKCLNKLGKILNMRLQLSSKYGEYDALMRFLTETGMDFLEMIDLREIHFSHLLESVYNKTNTSYFKDVLQQLRDNYSTGSTRFGRYTVRYLLLNLREDLLERVMPSQFNPQWKCRDLYLSKKCFPFERNPLASDLADSKTSQLSQAKYLARVVEKEKTEIAVPYWSIVKSMQDTGEIYCNLGGDLTEQAIQKYNDCLDDWERQKGYEIISDGNVACIAAYEASTLFILNKLLELSQLPNKGQKEVNERYLRDCNIAFSDPKKEEALKYAFVNSRVLLIYGAAGTGKTTLIDMISTMLSGRRKLFLTKTHTALQNLQRRINNPGADASFVSINSFTKRVNLPDYDVIFVDECSTIDNRAMKVFLEKMRPDTFLVLAGDTYQIESIDFGNWFTYAKDIIKTKGSNVELVSTWRTKDPGLICLLYTSDAAD
;
A
#
# COMPACT_ATOMS: atom_id res chain seq x y z
N GLY A 1 -0.28 -18.00 15.42
CA GLY A 1 -1.35 -18.62 16.18
C GLY A 1 -2.61 -17.82 16.00
N THR A 2 -3.60 -18.43 15.36
CA THR A 2 -4.95 -17.87 15.27
C THR A 2 -5.54 -17.78 16.67
N ASP A 3 -6.09 -16.62 17.01
CA ASP A 3 -6.86 -16.39 18.22
C ASP A 3 -7.99 -17.45 18.29
N GLU A 4 -8.29 -17.96 19.49
CA GLU A 4 -9.35 -18.97 19.72
C GLU A 4 -10.72 -18.45 19.24
N GLN A 5 -10.93 -17.13 19.24
CA GLN A 5 -12.12 -16.47 18.71
C GLN A 5 -12.21 -16.57 17.19
N ASP A 6 -11.11 -16.39 16.46
CA ASP A 6 -11.06 -16.56 15.01
C ASP A 6 -11.36 -18.01 14.62
N LYS A 7 -10.83 -18.96 15.37
CA LYS A 7 -11.09 -20.39 15.15
C LYS A 7 -12.56 -20.72 15.32
N GLN A 8 -13.19 -20.28 16.42
CA GLN A 8 -14.63 -20.47 16.66
C GLN A 8 -15.46 -19.82 15.55
N TYR A 9 -15.10 -18.62 15.10
CA TYR A 9 -15.77 -17.95 14.01
C TYR A 9 -15.75 -18.77 12.72
N TYR A 10 -14.59 -19.25 12.29
CA TYR A 10 -14.47 -20.04 11.06
C TYR A 10 -15.13 -21.42 11.17
N GLU A 11 -15.18 -22.00 12.37
CA GLU A 11 -15.96 -23.23 12.62
C GLU A 11 -17.47 -22.98 12.45
N LEU A 12 -18.01 -21.87 12.95
CA LEU A 12 -19.43 -21.49 12.74
C LEU A 12 -19.72 -21.26 11.25
N VAL A 13 -18.82 -20.58 10.54
CA VAL A 13 -18.95 -20.38 9.09
C VAL A 13 -18.95 -21.72 8.36
N ALA A 14 -18.04 -22.65 8.68
CA ALA A 14 -17.98 -23.97 8.05
C ALA A 14 -19.24 -24.80 8.32
N ASN A 15 -19.76 -24.76 9.52
CA ASN A 15 -21.02 -25.46 9.89
C ASN A 15 -22.22 -24.93 9.07
N ALA A 16 -22.24 -23.65 8.71
CA ALA A 16 -23.29 -23.06 7.88
C ALA A 16 -23.35 -23.65 6.46
N PHE A 17 -22.25 -24.26 5.95
CA PHE A 17 -22.27 -24.98 4.67
C PHE A 17 -23.03 -26.30 4.73
N SER A 18 -23.07 -26.93 5.89
CA SER A 18 -23.71 -28.23 6.10
C SER A 18 -25.20 -28.12 6.45
N THR A 19 -25.70 -26.93 6.77
CA THR A 19 -27.11 -26.72 7.13
C THR A 19 -28.00 -26.77 5.88
N PRO A 20 -29.14 -27.47 5.89
CA PRO A 20 -30.06 -27.52 4.76
C PRO A 20 -30.51 -26.11 4.37
N LYS A 21 -30.22 -25.70 3.14
CA LYS A 21 -30.55 -24.36 2.62
C LYS A 21 -31.98 -24.35 2.12
N THR A 22 -32.89 -23.84 2.93
CA THR A 22 -34.32 -23.70 2.59
C THR A 22 -34.64 -22.37 1.88
N GLU A 23 -33.64 -21.49 1.74
CA GLU A 23 -33.86 -20.13 1.22
C GLU A 23 -33.60 -20.01 -0.29
N GLN A 24 -34.26 -19.01 -0.90
CA GLN A 24 -34.17 -18.75 -2.33
C GLN A 24 -32.74 -18.36 -2.72
N LYS A 25 -32.25 -19.04 -3.74
CA LYS A 25 -30.98 -18.75 -4.38
C LYS A 25 -31.01 -17.35 -5.00
N HIS A 26 -30.14 -16.47 -4.55
CA HIS A 26 -30.01 -15.13 -5.14
C HIS A 26 -29.05 -15.17 -6.33
N ASN A 27 -29.61 -15.00 -7.54
CA ASN A 27 -28.82 -14.79 -8.75
C ASN A 27 -28.52 -13.30 -8.88
N SER A 28 -27.28 -12.93 -8.73
CA SER A 28 -26.89 -11.53 -8.90
C SER A 28 -26.55 -11.25 -10.36
N ASN A 29 -27.29 -10.35 -11.00
CA ASN A 29 -26.90 -9.76 -12.28
C ASN A 29 -25.75 -8.76 -12.13
N THR A 30 -25.38 -8.43 -10.89
CA THR A 30 -24.27 -7.52 -10.56
C THR A 30 -22.95 -8.22 -10.78
N ARG A 31 -21.98 -7.50 -11.37
CA ARG A 31 -20.61 -7.95 -11.52
C ARG A 31 -19.78 -7.48 -10.36
N PHE A 32 -18.83 -8.32 -9.93
CA PHE A 32 -17.92 -8.04 -8.83
C PHE A 32 -16.48 -8.31 -9.23
N TYR A 33 -15.54 -7.50 -8.74
CA TYR A 33 -14.12 -7.82 -8.72
C TYR A 33 -13.76 -8.51 -7.41
N ILE A 34 -12.92 -9.54 -7.50
CA ILE A 34 -12.36 -10.23 -6.33
C ILE A 34 -11.21 -9.37 -5.80
N GLN A 35 -11.40 -8.75 -4.64
CA GLN A 35 -10.38 -7.90 -4.02
C GLN A 35 -9.41 -8.71 -3.16
N LYS A 36 -9.93 -9.70 -2.44
CA LYS A 36 -9.14 -10.57 -1.57
C LYS A 36 -9.76 -11.96 -1.52
N ARG A 37 -8.93 -12.98 -1.50
CA ARG A 37 -9.31 -14.35 -1.26
C ARG A 37 -8.37 -14.93 -0.22
N THR A 38 -8.91 -15.27 0.94
CA THR A 38 -8.15 -15.83 2.06
C THR A 38 -8.60 -17.27 2.27
N PRO A 39 -7.72 -18.28 2.09
CA PRO A 39 -8.06 -19.64 2.43
C PRO A 39 -8.08 -19.84 3.94
N PHE A 40 -9.02 -20.64 4.44
CA PHE A 40 -9.01 -21.15 5.81
C PHE A 40 -9.42 -22.61 5.82
N TYR A 41 -9.07 -23.32 6.89
CA TYR A 41 -9.27 -24.75 7.02
C TYR A 41 -10.05 -25.06 8.30
N VAL A 42 -11.09 -25.90 8.18
CA VAL A 42 -11.80 -26.45 9.31
C VAL A 42 -11.77 -27.98 9.19
N GLY A 43 -11.08 -28.61 10.11
CA GLY A 43 -10.74 -30.03 9.96
C GLY A 43 -9.84 -30.28 8.76
N LYS A 44 -10.31 -31.11 7.81
CA LYS A 44 -9.60 -31.42 6.54
C LYS A 44 -10.15 -30.62 5.34
N GLU A 45 -11.22 -29.88 5.53
CA GLU A 45 -11.91 -29.16 4.46
C GLU A 45 -11.33 -27.76 4.28
N ARG A 46 -11.18 -27.34 3.03
CA ARG A 46 -10.70 -26.01 2.65
C ARG A 46 -11.87 -25.12 2.25
N TYR A 47 -11.88 -23.94 2.80
CA TYR A 47 -12.84 -22.87 2.53
C TYR A 47 -12.10 -21.61 2.12
N PHE A 48 -12.83 -20.65 1.54
CA PHE A 48 -12.31 -19.34 1.19
C PHE A 48 -13.24 -18.25 1.73
N GLU A 49 -12.65 -17.27 2.37
CA GLU A 49 -13.27 -15.97 2.60
C GLU A 49 -12.95 -15.08 1.42
N VAL A 50 -13.97 -14.55 0.75
CA VAL A 50 -13.83 -13.75 -0.48
C VAL A 50 -14.39 -12.36 -0.24
N THR A 51 -13.56 -11.33 -0.39
CA THR A 51 -13.99 -9.94 -0.40
C THR A 51 -14.25 -9.52 -1.85
N LEU A 52 -15.48 -9.13 -2.12
CA LEU A 52 -15.97 -8.73 -3.43
C LEU A 52 -16.25 -7.22 -3.46
N GLN A 53 -15.89 -6.57 -4.55
CA GLN A 53 -16.23 -5.17 -4.81
C GLN A 53 -17.07 -5.09 -6.07
N GLN A 54 -18.16 -4.34 -6.05
CA GLN A 54 -18.98 -4.14 -7.23
C GLN A 54 -18.15 -3.57 -8.38
N ALA A 55 -18.31 -4.15 -9.57
CA ALA A 55 -17.58 -3.75 -10.78
C ALA A 55 -18.31 -2.58 -11.44
N ASP A 56 -18.23 -1.42 -10.80
CA ASP A 56 -18.77 -0.15 -11.27
C ASP A 56 -17.69 0.94 -11.10
N ILE A 57 -17.62 1.89 -12.02
CA ILE A 57 -16.70 3.03 -11.99
C ILE A 57 -16.91 3.88 -10.72
N TYR A 58 -18.14 3.94 -10.23
CA TYR A 58 -18.51 4.71 -9.06
C TYR A 58 -18.49 3.92 -7.75
N ALA A 59 -18.10 2.64 -7.80
CA ALA A 59 -18.07 1.80 -6.60
C ALA A 59 -17.07 2.31 -5.58
N SER A 60 -17.56 2.68 -4.40
CA SER A 60 -16.74 3.13 -3.27
C SER A 60 -16.19 1.95 -2.46
N LYS A 61 -15.22 2.22 -1.59
CA LYS A 61 -14.70 1.23 -0.62
C LYS A 61 -15.79 0.64 0.28
N TYR A 62 -16.91 1.34 0.44
CA TYR A 62 -18.04 0.93 1.28
C TYR A 62 -18.97 -0.08 0.58
N ASN A 63 -18.81 -0.29 -0.73
CA ASN A 63 -19.59 -1.27 -1.51
C ASN A 63 -18.92 -2.65 -1.56
N ARG A 64 -18.11 -2.98 -0.56
CA ARG A 64 -17.49 -4.29 -0.43
C ARG A 64 -18.42 -5.23 0.33
N ILE A 65 -18.50 -6.47 -0.14
CA ILE A 65 -19.19 -7.57 0.54
C ILE A 65 -18.21 -8.69 0.83
N THR A 66 -18.36 -9.31 1.99
CA THR A 66 -17.64 -10.53 2.34
C THR A 66 -18.56 -11.72 2.11
N ALA A 67 -18.07 -12.76 1.47
CA ALA A 67 -18.79 -13.99 1.21
C ALA A 67 -17.84 -15.20 1.40
N TYR A 68 -18.41 -16.39 1.57
CA TYR A 68 -17.67 -17.61 1.84
C TYR A 68 -17.97 -18.66 0.78
N THR A 69 -16.99 -19.49 0.46
CA THR A 69 -17.14 -20.55 -0.55
C THR A 69 -16.16 -21.68 -0.35
N GLN A 70 -16.49 -22.87 -0.86
CA GLN A 70 -15.54 -23.96 -1.07
C GLN A 70 -15.00 -23.98 -2.51
N LEU A 71 -15.60 -23.16 -3.41
CA LEU A 71 -15.18 -23.10 -4.81
C LEU A 71 -13.88 -22.31 -4.95
N ASP A 72 -13.00 -22.77 -5.82
CA ASP A 72 -11.79 -22.03 -6.16
C ASP A 72 -12.11 -20.93 -7.18
N ILE A 73 -12.39 -19.73 -6.68
CA ILE A 73 -12.66 -18.56 -7.51
C ILE A 73 -11.33 -17.84 -7.76
N SER A 74 -10.71 -18.09 -8.92
CA SER A 74 -9.41 -17.51 -9.28
C SER A 74 -9.47 -16.87 -10.67
N THR A 75 -9.73 -15.56 -10.71
CA THR A 75 -9.69 -14.77 -11.94
C THR A 75 -9.37 -13.32 -11.64
N GLY A 76 -8.69 -12.64 -12.58
CA GLY A 76 -8.48 -11.18 -12.55
C GLY A 76 -9.67 -10.38 -13.08
N TYR A 77 -10.63 -11.05 -13.70
CA TYR A 77 -11.81 -10.42 -14.30
C TYR A 77 -12.97 -10.26 -13.32
N SER A 78 -13.95 -9.47 -13.71
CA SER A 78 -15.21 -9.42 -12.98
C SER A 78 -15.97 -10.73 -13.08
N VAL A 79 -16.67 -11.07 -12.01
CA VAL A 79 -17.47 -12.30 -11.88
C VAL A 79 -18.92 -11.97 -11.55
N GLN A 80 -19.83 -12.81 -11.97
CA GLN A 80 -21.16 -12.92 -11.40
C GLN A 80 -21.20 -14.11 -10.45
N ILE A 81 -21.92 -13.96 -9.35
CA ILE A 81 -22.02 -14.99 -8.30
C ILE A 81 -23.48 -15.32 -8.01
N ASP A 82 -23.72 -16.59 -7.71
CA ASP A 82 -24.95 -17.04 -7.06
C ASP A 82 -24.62 -17.31 -5.60
N TYR A 83 -25.40 -16.79 -4.69
CA TYR A 83 -25.21 -17.01 -3.27
C TYR A 83 -26.50 -17.32 -2.55
N VAL A 84 -26.38 -17.92 -1.38
CA VAL A 84 -27.45 -18.16 -0.44
C VAL A 84 -27.09 -17.46 0.86
N PRO A 85 -28.00 -16.62 1.42
CA PRO A 85 -27.81 -16.08 2.76
C PRO A 85 -27.85 -17.25 3.77
N SER A 86 -27.04 -17.17 4.79
CA SER A 86 -27.02 -18.09 5.91
C SER A 86 -26.79 -17.30 7.18
N PHE A 87 -27.25 -17.82 8.33
CA PHE A 87 -27.11 -17.13 9.61
C PHE A 87 -26.17 -17.93 10.52
N ILE A 88 -25.26 -17.23 11.17
CA ILE A 88 -24.41 -17.76 12.22
C ILE A 88 -24.64 -16.98 13.50
N ASN A 89 -24.67 -17.64 14.64
CA ASN A 89 -24.80 -16.96 15.93
C ASN A 89 -23.41 -16.57 16.44
N LEU A 90 -23.13 -15.26 16.43
CA LEU A 90 -21.90 -14.69 16.96
C LEU A 90 -22.20 -14.05 18.33
N TRP A 91 -21.76 -14.73 19.39
CA TRP A 91 -21.90 -14.23 20.78
C TRP A 91 -23.33 -13.78 21.14
N GLY A 92 -24.35 -14.54 20.67
CA GLY A 92 -25.76 -14.24 20.93
C GLY A 92 -26.43 -13.32 19.91
N VAL A 93 -25.71 -12.90 18.85
CA VAL A 93 -26.25 -12.09 17.76
C VAL A 93 -26.28 -12.92 16.47
N ASP A 94 -27.44 -13.08 15.88
CA ASP A 94 -27.59 -13.71 14.59
C ASP A 94 -27.06 -12.81 13.49
N THR A 95 -26.00 -13.25 12.84
CA THR A 95 -25.28 -12.50 11.81
C THR A 95 -25.47 -13.17 10.46
N GLU A 96 -25.95 -12.42 9.46
CA GLU A 96 -26.08 -12.90 8.10
C GLU A 96 -24.72 -13.01 7.43
N ILE A 97 -24.42 -14.18 6.87
CA ILE A 97 -23.29 -14.43 5.98
C ILE A 97 -23.78 -14.86 4.60
N LYS A 98 -22.98 -14.63 3.56
CA LYS A 98 -23.27 -15.02 2.18
C LYS A 98 -22.43 -16.21 1.77
N ILE A 99 -23.05 -17.30 1.35
CA ILE A 99 -22.37 -18.50 0.87
C ILE A 99 -22.50 -18.57 -0.65
N ILE A 100 -21.38 -18.41 -1.36
CA ILE A 100 -21.35 -18.50 -2.81
C ILE A 100 -21.48 -19.97 -3.21
N THR A 101 -22.49 -20.27 -4.02
CA THR A 101 -22.81 -21.61 -4.51
C THR A 101 -22.42 -21.85 -5.96
N ALA A 102 -22.31 -20.78 -6.75
CA ALA A 102 -21.80 -20.82 -8.11
C ALA A 102 -21.20 -19.46 -8.48
N TRP A 103 -20.33 -19.46 -9.45
CA TRP A 103 -19.74 -18.26 -10.02
C TRP A 103 -19.41 -18.44 -11.48
N ARG A 104 -19.31 -17.33 -12.20
CA ARG A 104 -18.81 -17.31 -13.58
C ARG A 104 -18.08 -16.00 -13.87
N VAL A 105 -17.11 -16.06 -14.75
CA VAL A 105 -16.51 -14.86 -15.34
C VAL A 105 -17.58 -14.08 -16.09
N SER A 106 -17.62 -12.78 -15.90
CA SER A 106 -18.57 -11.88 -16.58
C SER A 106 -17.93 -10.52 -16.81
N VAL A 107 -17.12 -10.42 -17.85
CA VAL A 107 -16.52 -9.14 -18.28
C VAL A 107 -17.61 -8.25 -18.87
N ASP A 108 -17.64 -6.96 -18.52
CA ASP A 108 -18.62 -6.06 -19.12
C ASP A 108 -18.42 -5.98 -20.63
N PRO A 109 -19.44 -6.23 -21.47
CA PRO A 109 -19.36 -6.07 -22.91
C PRO A 109 -18.83 -4.71 -23.36
N LYS A 110 -19.04 -3.65 -22.56
CA LYS A 110 -18.46 -2.33 -22.83
C LYS A 110 -16.93 -2.36 -22.83
N CYS A 111 -16.31 -3.13 -21.92
CA CYS A 111 -14.86 -3.29 -21.89
C CYS A 111 -14.34 -3.97 -23.14
N LEU A 112 -15.01 -5.04 -23.58
CA LEU A 112 -14.66 -5.75 -24.81
C LEU A 112 -14.82 -4.84 -26.05
N ASN A 113 -15.92 -4.07 -26.11
CA ASN A 113 -16.16 -3.12 -27.19
C ASN A 113 -15.13 -1.97 -27.19
N LYS A 114 -14.70 -1.49 -26.02
CA LYS A 114 -13.63 -0.50 -25.91
C LYS A 114 -12.29 -1.06 -26.36
N LEU A 115 -11.98 -2.31 -26.05
CA LEU A 115 -10.79 -3.00 -26.54
C LEU A 115 -10.79 -3.07 -28.07
N GLY A 116 -11.93 -3.39 -28.70
CA GLY A 116 -12.08 -3.32 -30.16
C GLY A 116 -11.76 -1.92 -30.73
N LYS A 117 -12.23 -0.85 -30.08
CA LYS A 117 -11.91 0.53 -30.50
C LYS A 117 -10.41 0.84 -30.41
N ILE A 118 -9.70 0.30 -29.41
CA ILE A 118 -8.24 0.41 -29.32
C ILE A 118 -7.55 -0.13 -30.56
N LEU A 119 -8.09 -1.20 -31.12
CA LEU A 119 -7.60 -1.85 -32.36
C LEU A 119 -8.19 -1.25 -33.63
N ASN A 120 -8.91 -0.13 -33.57
CA ASN A 120 -9.66 0.46 -34.69
C ASN A 120 -10.74 -0.46 -35.28
N MET A 121 -11.26 -1.41 -34.50
CA MET A 121 -12.34 -2.29 -34.87
C MET A 121 -13.68 -1.78 -34.30
N ARG A 122 -14.72 -1.86 -35.13
CA ARG A 122 -16.10 -1.60 -34.67
C ARG A 122 -16.68 -2.90 -34.11
N LEU A 123 -16.60 -3.06 -32.79
CA LEU A 123 -17.20 -4.18 -32.09
C LEU A 123 -18.49 -3.74 -31.42
N GLN A 124 -19.55 -4.54 -31.55
CA GLN A 124 -20.84 -4.34 -30.91
C GLN A 124 -21.27 -5.62 -30.17
N LEU A 125 -20.39 -6.13 -29.33
CA LEU A 125 -20.69 -7.31 -28.52
C LEU A 125 -21.72 -6.96 -27.43
N SER A 126 -22.67 -7.84 -27.21
CA SER A 126 -23.69 -7.72 -26.16
C SER A 126 -23.74 -9.01 -25.34
N SER A 127 -24.09 -8.89 -24.07
CA SER A 127 -24.31 -10.05 -23.18
C SER A 127 -25.47 -10.96 -23.63
N LYS A 128 -26.27 -10.53 -24.60
CA LYS A 128 -27.36 -11.32 -25.18
C LYS A 128 -26.88 -12.26 -26.31
N TYR A 129 -25.65 -12.11 -26.78
CA TYR A 129 -25.12 -12.95 -27.86
C TYR A 129 -24.55 -14.26 -27.33
N GLY A 130 -24.80 -15.36 -28.03
CA GLY A 130 -24.25 -16.67 -27.71
C GLY A 130 -22.72 -16.70 -27.69
N GLU A 131 -22.09 -15.88 -28.53
CA GLU A 131 -20.64 -15.66 -28.54
C GLU A 131 -20.11 -15.17 -27.17
N TYR A 132 -20.77 -14.18 -26.59
CA TYR A 132 -20.39 -13.67 -25.27
C TYR A 132 -20.50 -14.76 -24.20
N ASP A 133 -21.63 -15.49 -24.19
CA ASP A 133 -21.83 -16.56 -23.21
C ASP A 133 -20.80 -17.69 -23.36
N ALA A 134 -20.52 -18.11 -24.58
CA ALA A 134 -19.49 -19.13 -24.87
C ALA A 134 -18.10 -18.68 -24.40
N LEU A 135 -17.74 -17.42 -24.66
CA LEU A 135 -16.45 -16.85 -24.24
C LEU A 135 -16.34 -16.78 -22.71
N MET A 136 -17.37 -16.27 -22.02
CA MET A 136 -17.36 -16.19 -20.54
C MET A 136 -17.34 -17.57 -19.90
N ARG A 137 -18.05 -18.55 -20.47
CA ARG A 137 -18.01 -19.93 -20.03
C ARG A 137 -16.62 -20.53 -20.16
N PHE A 138 -15.98 -20.34 -21.33
CA PHE A 138 -14.63 -20.81 -21.57
C PHE A 138 -13.63 -20.25 -20.54
N LEU A 139 -13.65 -18.94 -20.29
CA LEU A 139 -12.79 -18.29 -19.30
C LEU A 139 -13.04 -18.83 -17.88
N THR A 140 -14.30 -19.20 -17.56
CA THR A 140 -14.66 -19.75 -16.24
C THR A 140 -14.16 -21.19 -16.08
N GLU A 141 -14.37 -22.03 -17.10
CA GLU A 141 -14.05 -23.45 -17.05
C GLU A 141 -12.54 -23.72 -17.11
N THR A 142 -11.82 -22.91 -17.90
CA THR A 142 -10.37 -23.09 -18.07
C THR A 142 -9.54 -22.29 -17.06
N GLY A 143 -10.09 -21.23 -16.47
CA GLY A 143 -9.35 -20.27 -15.65
C GLY A 143 -8.37 -19.41 -16.43
N MET A 144 -8.32 -19.53 -17.76
CA MET A 144 -7.45 -18.73 -18.63
C MET A 144 -7.90 -17.28 -18.67
N ASP A 145 -6.97 -16.36 -18.89
CA ASP A 145 -7.27 -14.98 -19.24
C ASP A 145 -6.99 -14.71 -20.74
N PHE A 146 -7.42 -13.54 -21.24
CA PHE A 146 -7.23 -13.16 -22.63
C PHE A 146 -5.77 -13.07 -23.03
N LEU A 147 -4.89 -12.73 -22.10
CA LEU A 147 -3.45 -12.66 -22.35
C LEU A 147 -2.88 -14.07 -22.60
N GLU A 148 -3.26 -15.03 -21.77
CA GLU A 148 -2.89 -16.44 -21.97
C GLU A 148 -3.44 -17.00 -23.27
N MET A 149 -4.68 -16.64 -23.63
CA MET A 149 -5.27 -17.08 -24.91
C MET A 149 -4.44 -16.64 -26.10
N ILE A 150 -4.04 -15.36 -26.17
CA ILE A 150 -3.27 -14.84 -27.33
C ILE A 150 -1.82 -15.32 -27.32
N ASP A 151 -1.26 -15.71 -26.17
CA ASP A 151 0.11 -16.23 -26.05
C ASP A 151 0.22 -17.73 -26.37
N LEU A 152 -0.89 -18.43 -26.62
CA LEU A 152 -0.88 -19.84 -27.04
C LEU A 152 -0.14 -20.02 -28.36
N ARG A 153 0.45 -21.22 -28.56
CA ARG A 153 0.98 -21.62 -29.86
C ARG A 153 -0.15 -21.67 -30.91
N GLU A 154 0.16 -21.40 -32.19
CA GLU A 154 -0.82 -21.31 -33.28
C GLU A 154 -1.84 -22.45 -33.31
N ILE A 155 -1.35 -23.68 -33.21
CA ILE A 155 -2.21 -24.90 -33.21
C ILE A 155 -3.22 -24.85 -32.05
N HIS A 156 -2.76 -24.51 -30.86
CA HIS A 156 -3.60 -24.47 -29.66
C HIS A 156 -4.58 -23.30 -29.69
N PHE A 157 -4.15 -22.16 -30.23
CA PHE A 157 -5.00 -21.00 -30.39
C PHE A 157 -6.13 -21.27 -31.41
N SER A 158 -5.83 -21.92 -32.53
CA SER A 158 -6.83 -22.31 -33.54
C SER A 158 -7.85 -23.28 -32.96
N HIS A 159 -7.42 -24.33 -32.26
CA HIS A 159 -8.31 -25.26 -31.56
C HIS A 159 -9.17 -24.57 -30.50
N LEU A 160 -8.60 -23.60 -29.77
CA LEU A 160 -9.34 -22.80 -28.79
C LEU A 160 -10.45 -22.01 -29.48
N LEU A 161 -10.14 -21.29 -30.57
CA LEU A 161 -11.13 -20.52 -31.31
C LEU A 161 -12.24 -21.44 -31.87
N GLU A 162 -11.90 -22.62 -32.36
CA GLU A 162 -12.90 -23.61 -32.80
C GLU A 162 -13.78 -24.05 -31.62
N SER A 163 -13.21 -24.34 -30.45
CA SER A 163 -13.98 -24.80 -29.28
C SER A 163 -14.95 -23.75 -28.79
N VAL A 164 -14.55 -22.47 -28.79
CA VAL A 164 -15.40 -21.36 -28.33
C VAL A 164 -16.49 -21.02 -29.33
N TYR A 165 -16.13 -20.97 -30.65
CA TYR A 165 -16.99 -20.38 -31.68
C TYR A 165 -17.79 -21.40 -32.50
N ASN A 166 -17.54 -22.69 -32.35
CA ASN A 166 -18.17 -23.74 -33.17
C ASN A 166 -19.71 -23.82 -33.05
N LYS A 167 -20.27 -23.30 -31.96
CA LYS A 167 -21.70 -23.31 -31.66
C LYS A 167 -22.32 -21.91 -31.61
N THR A 168 -21.57 -20.87 -32.03
CA THR A 168 -22.03 -19.49 -31.95
C THR A 168 -22.46 -18.97 -33.32
N ASN A 169 -23.56 -18.20 -33.35
CA ASN A 169 -24.05 -17.58 -34.61
C ASN A 169 -23.29 -16.30 -34.96
N THR A 170 -22.40 -15.82 -34.09
CA THR A 170 -21.60 -14.62 -34.28
C THR A 170 -20.15 -14.88 -33.84
N SER A 171 -19.23 -14.14 -34.43
CA SER A 171 -17.78 -14.28 -34.17
C SER A 171 -17.05 -12.94 -34.15
N TYR A 172 -17.74 -11.88 -33.70
CA TYR A 172 -17.20 -10.52 -33.68
C TYR A 172 -15.91 -10.37 -32.85
N PHE A 173 -15.82 -11.04 -31.73
CA PHE A 173 -14.64 -10.96 -30.85
C PHE A 173 -13.51 -11.90 -31.30
N LYS A 174 -13.80 -12.89 -32.11
CA LYS A 174 -12.80 -13.77 -32.71
C LYS A 174 -11.76 -12.98 -33.52
N ASP A 175 -12.23 -12.05 -34.34
CA ASP A 175 -11.34 -11.20 -35.19
C ASP A 175 -10.51 -10.26 -34.31
N VAL A 176 -11.06 -9.82 -33.16
CA VAL A 176 -10.32 -9.03 -32.17
C VAL A 176 -9.19 -9.84 -31.55
N LEU A 177 -9.45 -11.08 -31.13
CA LEU A 177 -8.43 -11.98 -30.57
C LEU A 177 -7.32 -12.28 -31.60
N GLN A 178 -7.70 -12.54 -32.88
CA GLN A 178 -6.75 -12.77 -33.94
C GLN A 178 -5.88 -11.52 -34.19
N GLN A 179 -6.49 -10.36 -34.30
CA GLN A 179 -5.78 -9.11 -34.53
C GLN A 179 -4.89 -8.71 -33.33
N LEU A 180 -5.34 -8.99 -32.10
CA LEU A 180 -4.50 -8.84 -30.90
C LEU A 180 -3.26 -9.72 -31.02
N ARG A 181 -3.40 -10.96 -31.42
CA ARG A 181 -2.30 -11.89 -31.58
C ARG A 181 -1.33 -11.41 -32.67
N ASP A 182 -1.84 -11.05 -33.86
CA ASP A 182 -1.04 -10.62 -35.02
C ASP A 182 -0.27 -9.33 -34.75
N ASN A 183 -0.90 -8.34 -34.11
CA ASN A 183 -0.27 -7.07 -33.73
C ASN A 183 0.80 -7.23 -32.63
N TYR A 184 0.76 -8.34 -31.89
CA TYR A 184 1.76 -8.66 -30.88
C TYR A 184 3.11 -9.03 -31.48
N SER A 185 3.11 -9.72 -32.60
CA SER A 185 4.32 -10.14 -33.31
C SER A 185 5.01 -8.99 -34.05
N THR A 186 4.26 -7.96 -34.45
CA THR A 186 4.77 -6.87 -35.30
C THR A 186 5.11 -5.57 -34.56
N GLY A 187 4.74 -5.41 -33.30
CA GLY A 187 5.08 -4.22 -32.49
C GLY A 187 4.45 -2.90 -32.94
N SER A 188 3.53 -2.90 -33.90
CA SER A 188 3.01 -1.69 -34.56
C SER A 188 1.65 -1.24 -34.04
N THR A 189 1.36 -1.33 -32.76
CA THR A 189 0.11 -0.83 -32.22
C THR A 189 0.23 0.64 -31.82
N ARG A 190 -0.85 1.41 -32.00
CA ARG A 190 -0.97 2.83 -31.61
C ARG A 190 -0.77 3.03 -30.10
N PHE A 191 -0.95 1.97 -29.30
CA PHE A 191 -0.89 1.95 -27.86
C PHE A 191 0.36 1.30 -27.29
N GLY A 192 1.23 0.79 -28.08
CA GLY A 192 2.32 -0.02 -27.57
C GLY A 192 1.88 -1.40 -27.06
N ARG A 193 2.78 -2.32 -27.19
CA ARG A 193 2.60 -3.74 -26.94
C ARG A 193 2.23 -4.03 -25.49
N TYR A 194 2.96 -3.45 -24.55
CA TYR A 194 2.80 -3.75 -23.12
C TYR A 194 1.53 -3.15 -22.53
N THR A 195 1.11 -1.97 -23.00
CA THR A 195 -0.16 -1.37 -22.59
C THR A 195 -1.33 -2.29 -22.93
N VAL A 196 -1.36 -2.83 -24.14
CA VAL A 196 -2.43 -3.73 -24.57
C VAL A 196 -2.39 -5.03 -23.76
N ARG A 197 -1.22 -5.61 -23.52
CA ARG A 197 -1.06 -6.80 -22.67
C ARG A 197 -1.58 -6.57 -21.26
N TYR A 198 -1.24 -5.43 -20.66
CA TYR A 198 -1.71 -5.06 -19.34
C TYR A 198 -3.24 -4.90 -19.28
N LEU A 199 -3.82 -4.28 -20.31
CA LEU A 199 -5.28 -4.14 -20.41
C LEU A 199 -5.98 -5.50 -20.56
N LEU A 200 -5.40 -6.44 -21.33
CA LEU A 200 -5.93 -7.80 -21.47
C LEU A 200 -5.92 -8.56 -20.15
N LEU A 201 -4.87 -8.37 -19.34
CA LEU A 201 -4.76 -9.03 -18.03
C LEU A 201 -5.78 -8.49 -17.03
N ASN A 202 -6.09 -7.20 -17.07
CA ASN A 202 -6.91 -6.53 -16.07
C ASN A 202 -8.25 -6.01 -16.59
N LEU A 203 -8.63 -6.19 -17.78
CA LEU A 203 -9.79 -5.74 -18.57
C LEU A 203 -10.93 -5.05 -17.73
N ARG A 204 -10.60 -3.87 -17.18
CA ARG A 204 -11.46 -3.06 -16.32
C ARG A 204 -11.85 -1.76 -17.02
N GLU A 205 -13.07 -1.30 -16.80
CA GLU A 205 -13.59 -0.10 -17.44
C GLU A 205 -12.80 1.16 -17.07
N ASP A 206 -12.45 1.30 -15.80
CA ASP A 206 -11.67 2.44 -15.29
C ASP A 206 -10.26 2.52 -15.92
N LEU A 207 -9.60 1.38 -16.18
CA LEU A 207 -8.30 1.35 -16.85
C LEU A 207 -8.41 1.74 -18.32
N LEU A 208 -9.42 1.21 -19.01
CA LEU A 208 -9.68 1.53 -20.42
C LEU A 208 -9.99 3.02 -20.61
N GLU A 209 -10.78 3.63 -19.73
CA GLU A 209 -11.08 5.07 -19.77
C GLU A 209 -9.84 5.94 -19.58
N ARG A 210 -8.88 5.51 -18.78
CA ARG A 210 -7.64 6.28 -18.56
C ARG A 210 -6.78 6.39 -19.82
N VAL A 211 -6.78 5.40 -20.68
CA VAL A 211 -5.96 5.39 -21.89
C VAL A 211 -6.69 5.93 -23.12
N MET A 212 -8.02 5.93 -23.12
CA MET A 212 -8.82 6.38 -24.25
C MET A 212 -8.91 7.92 -24.33
N PRO A 213 -9.08 8.47 -25.56
CA PRO A 213 -9.39 9.88 -25.74
C PRO A 213 -10.72 10.25 -25.05
N SER A 214 -10.78 11.42 -24.46
CA SER A 214 -11.99 12.00 -23.88
C SER A 214 -12.36 13.29 -24.61
N GLN A 215 -13.55 13.83 -24.32
CA GLN A 215 -13.97 15.15 -24.85
C GLN A 215 -13.01 16.27 -24.44
N PHE A 216 -12.40 16.17 -23.25
CA PHE A 216 -11.44 17.15 -22.72
C PHE A 216 -10.00 16.91 -23.19
N ASN A 217 -9.66 15.70 -23.59
CA ASN A 217 -8.35 15.37 -24.12
C ASN A 217 -8.50 14.37 -25.26
N PRO A 218 -8.58 14.85 -26.51
CA PRO A 218 -8.79 13.99 -27.69
C PRO A 218 -7.58 13.14 -28.06
N GLN A 219 -6.43 13.37 -27.42
CA GLN A 219 -5.23 12.57 -27.64
C GLN A 219 -5.22 11.34 -26.73
N TRP A 220 -4.64 10.25 -27.24
CA TRP A 220 -4.39 9.07 -26.44
C TRP A 220 -3.38 9.37 -25.34
N LYS A 221 -3.73 9.05 -24.09
CA LYS A 221 -2.92 9.39 -22.91
C LYS A 221 -1.67 8.52 -22.76
N CYS A 222 -1.67 7.35 -23.37
CA CYS A 222 -0.58 6.39 -23.25
C CYS A 222 -0.32 5.68 -24.57
N ARG A 223 0.91 5.74 -25.07
CA ARG A 223 1.34 4.95 -26.24
C ARG A 223 1.89 3.59 -25.83
N ASP A 224 2.61 3.55 -24.70
CA ASP A 224 3.11 2.32 -24.10
C ASP A 224 3.28 2.50 -22.59
N LEU A 225 3.27 1.40 -21.85
CA LEU A 225 3.81 1.41 -20.51
C LEU A 225 5.31 1.64 -20.68
N TYR A 226 5.88 2.65 -20.04
CA TYR A 226 7.32 2.96 -20.11
C TYR A 226 8.19 1.83 -19.49
N LEU A 227 7.87 0.60 -19.85
CA LEU A 227 8.47 -0.66 -19.44
C LEU A 227 9.63 -1.09 -20.32
N SER A 228 10.02 -0.26 -21.30
CA SER A 228 10.87 -0.66 -22.40
C SER A 228 12.25 -1.18 -22.01
N LYS A 229 12.80 -0.75 -20.89
CA LYS A 229 14.13 -1.18 -20.43
C LYS A 229 14.11 -1.86 -19.05
N LYS A 230 13.24 -1.39 -18.16
CA LYS A 230 13.28 -1.74 -16.72
C LYS A 230 11.87 -1.83 -16.20
N CYS A 231 11.47 -2.84 -15.58
CA CYS A 231 10.14 -3.03 -15.02
C CYS A 231 9.93 -2.23 -13.73
N PHE A 232 10.13 -0.91 -13.78
CA PHE A 232 9.89 -0.03 -12.66
C PHE A 232 8.46 0.48 -12.56
N PRO A 233 8.00 0.85 -11.36
CA PRO A 233 6.76 1.60 -11.22
C PRO A 233 6.89 2.97 -11.89
N PHE A 234 5.96 3.32 -12.78
CA PHE A 234 6.09 4.43 -13.72
C PHE A 234 5.33 5.64 -13.25
N GLU A 235 6.02 6.63 -12.73
CA GLU A 235 5.44 7.92 -12.33
C GLU A 235 4.81 8.70 -13.50
N ARG A 236 5.20 8.40 -14.74
CA ARG A 236 4.73 9.09 -15.95
C ARG A 236 3.64 8.37 -16.73
N ASN A 237 3.25 7.20 -16.29
CA ASN A 237 2.26 6.37 -16.94
C ASN A 237 0.87 6.66 -16.35
N PRO A 238 -0.21 6.83 -17.15
CA PRO A 238 -1.57 7.00 -16.62
C PRO A 238 -2.08 5.79 -15.83
N LEU A 239 -1.44 4.63 -15.97
CA LEU A 239 -1.71 3.41 -15.21
C LEU A 239 -0.77 3.25 -13.99
N ALA A 240 0.12 4.20 -13.73
CA ALA A 240 1.10 4.11 -12.66
C ALA A 240 0.46 3.96 -11.27
N SER A 241 -0.71 4.59 -11.03
CA SER A 241 -1.43 4.44 -9.77
C SER A 241 -1.92 3.02 -9.52
N ASP A 242 -2.17 2.24 -10.56
CA ASP A 242 -2.63 0.84 -10.45
C ASP A 242 -1.44 -0.10 -10.33
N LEU A 243 -0.34 0.23 -11.00
CA LEU A 243 0.94 -0.47 -10.90
C LEU A 243 1.64 -0.14 -9.57
N ALA A 244 1.44 1.06 -9.04
CA ALA A 244 2.00 1.58 -7.80
C ALA A 244 0.94 1.72 -6.70
N ASP A 245 -0.11 0.88 -6.69
CA ASP A 245 -1.08 0.91 -5.60
C ASP A 245 -0.34 0.68 -4.28
N SER A 246 -0.47 1.66 -3.38
CA SER A 246 0.16 1.67 -2.06
C SER A 246 -0.18 0.46 -1.18
N LYS A 247 -1.15 -0.35 -1.62
CA LYS A 247 -1.55 -1.59 -0.96
C LYS A 247 -1.01 -2.85 -1.64
N THR A 248 -0.45 -2.70 -2.84
CA THR A 248 0.13 -3.81 -3.59
C THR A 248 1.63 -3.70 -3.45
N SER A 249 2.27 -4.64 -2.79
CA SER A 249 3.73 -4.65 -2.66
C SER A 249 4.37 -4.59 -4.05
N GLN A 250 5.53 -3.97 -4.18
CA GLN A 250 6.29 -3.93 -5.45
C GLN A 250 6.51 -5.34 -6.02
N LEU A 251 6.54 -6.36 -5.17
CA LEU A 251 6.62 -7.76 -5.57
C LEU A 251 5.35 -8.27 -6.27
N SER A 252 4.17 -7.80 -5.85
CA SER A 252 2.92 -8.11 -6.56
C SER A 252 2.87 -7.43 -7.91
N GLN A 253 3.44 -6.23 -8.03
CA GLN A 253 3.65 -5.54 -9.31
C GLN A 253 4.60 -6.34 -10.20
N ALA A 254 5.69 -6.89 -9.65
CA ALA A 254 6.61 -7.75 -10.37
C ALA A 254 5.93 -8.97 -11.01
N LYS A 255 5.00 -9.61 -10.30
CA LYS A 255 4.22 -10.74 -10.85
C LYS A 255 3.34 -10.33 -12.05
N TYR A 256 2.72 -9.16 -12.00
CA TYR A 256 1.97 -8.63 -13.15
C TYR A 256 2.89 -8.30 -14.31
N LEU A 257 4.01 -7.64 -14.04
CA LEU A 257 4.98 -7.26 -15.06
C LEU A 257 5.62 -8.47 -15.73
N ALA A 258 5.93 -9.52 -14.98
CA ALA A 258 6.47 -10.77 -15.54
C ALA A 258 5.54 -11.45 -16.56
N ARG A 259 4.22 -11.20 -16.49
CA ARG A 259 3.25 -11.69 -17.49
C ARG A 259 3.09 -10.75 -18.68
N VAL A 260 3.32 -9.47 -18.49
CA VAL A 260 3.13 -8.43 -19.50
C VAL A 260 4.37 -8.24 -20.36
N VAL A 261 5.55 -8.38 -19.78
CA VAL A 261 6.85 -8.06 -20.39
C VAL A 261 7.64 -9.34 -20.69
N GLU A 262 8.59 -9.29 -21.61
CA GLU A 262 9.50 -10.40 -21.90
C GLU A 262 10.34 -10.76 -20.67
N LYS A 263 10.64 -12.06 -20.54
CA LYS A 263 11.37 -12.63 -19.42
C LYS A 263 12.73 -11.95 -19.19
N GLU A 264 13.48 -11.71 -20.27
CA GLU A 264 14.81 -11.10 -20.17
C GLU A 264 14.77 -9.69 -19.56
N LYS A 265 13.73 -8.91 -19.84
CA LYS A 265 13.55 -7.57 -19.27
C LYS A 265 13.10 -7.63 -17.81
N THR A 266 12.31 -8.65 -17.46
CA THR A 266 11.88 -8.87 -16.09
C THR A 266 13.05 -9.27 -15.20
N GLU A 267 13.94 -10.15 -15.69
CA GLU A 267 15.14 -10.59 -14.98
C GLU A 267 16.10 -9.45 -14.62
N ILE A 268 16.18 -8.41 -15.46
CA ILE A 268 17.00 -7.22 -15.16
C ILE A 268 16.55 -6.51 -13.87
N ALA A 269 15.26 -6.50 -13.58
CA ALA A 269 14.71 -5.81 -12.40
C ALA A 269 14.74 -6.65 -11.11
N VAL A 270 15.05 -7.95 -11.21
CA VAL A 270 15.06 -8.86 -10.06
C VAL A 270 15.94 -8.37 -8.90
N PRO A 271 17.17 -7.88 -9.11
CA PRO A 271 18.00 -7.38 -8.01
C PRO A 271 17.34 -6.26 -7.22
N TYR A 272 16.73 -5.29 -7.91
CA TYR A 272 16.00 -4.19 -7.28
C TYR A 272 14.82 -4.70 -6.43
N TRP A 273 14.01 -5.60 -6.98
CA TRP A 273 12.88 -6.16 -6.24
C TRP A 273 13.28 -7.03 -5.07
N SER A 274 14.41 -7.73 -5.17
CA SER A 274 14.96 -8.53 -4.08
C SER A 274 15.35 -7.66 -2.89
N ILE A 275 15.98 -6.51 -3.14
CA ILE A 275 16.32 -5.54 -2.09
C ILE A 275 15.04 -4.95 -1.48
N VAL A 276 14.08 -4.49 -2.31
CA VAL A 276 12.83 -3.93 -1.80
C VAL A 276 12.06 -4.94 -0.96
N LYS A 277 12.03 -6.21 -1.36
CA LYS A 277 11.42 -7.27 -0.58
C LYS A 277 12.13 -7.47 0.75
N SER A 278 13.45 -7.58 0.74
CA SER A 278 14.23 -7.71 1.97
C SER A 278 13.97 -6.54 2.93
N MET A 279 13.94 -5.31 2.41
CA MET A 279 13.61 -4.12 3.20
C MET A 279 12.21 -4.18 3.84
N GLN A 280 11.22 -4.70 3.11
CA GLN A 280 9.86 -4.86 3.64
C GLN A 280 9.77 -5.97 4.69
N ASP A 281 10.53 -7.05 4.52
CA ASP A 281 10.50 -8.21 5.41
C ASP A 281 11.32 -7.97 6.70
N THR A 282 12.42 -7.23 6.62
CA THR A 282 13.37 -7.03 7.73
C THR A 282 13.34 -5.63 8.34
N GLY A 283 12.80 -4.64 7.63
CA GLY A 283 12.91 -3.22 7.99
C GLY A 283 14.32 -2.63 7.83
N GLU A 284 15.29 -3.35 7.24
CA GLU A 284 16.67 -2.90 7.06
C GLU A 284 16.94 -2.42 5.64
N ILE A 285 17.76 -1.35 5.50
CA ILE A 285 18.12 -0.81 4.17
C ILE A 285 19.16 -1.66 3.45
N TYR A 286 19.97 -2.41 4.16
CA TYR A 286 21.02 -3.26 3.61
C TYR A 286 20.54 -4.71 3.50
N CYS A 287 20.77 -5.28 2.34
CA CYS A 287 20.43 -6.66 2.01
C CYS A 287 21.70 -7.45 1.71
N ASN A 288 21.84 -8.66 2.26
CA ASN A 288 22.98 -9.52 1.97
C ASN A 288 22.97 -9.98 0.51
N LEU A 289 24.14 -9.98 -0.12
CA LEU A 289 24.32 -10.58 -1.45
C LEU A 289 24.08 -12.08 -1.38
N GLY A 290 23.41 -12.63 -2.38
CA GLY A 290 23.13 -14.05 -2.49
C GLY A 290 21.91 -14.34 -3.39
N GLY A 291 21.76 -15.58 -3.83
CA GLY A 291 20.67 -15.98 -4.71
C GLY A 291 20.63 -15.17 -6.01
N ASP A 292 19.54 -14.46 -6.25
CA ASP A 292 19.36 -13.62 -7.43
C ASP A 292 20.07 -12.25 -7.32
N LEU A 293 20.55 -11.89 -6.12
CA LEU A 293 21.23 -10.63 -5.85
C LEU A 293 22.75 -10.84 -5.90
N THR A 294 23.31 -10.87 -7.10
CA THR A 294 24.75 -11.00 -7.35
C THR A 294 25.33 -9.70 -7.88
N GLU A 295 26.64 -9.47 -7.72
CA GLU A 295 27.31 -8.30 -8.28
C GLU A 295 27.12 -8.17 -9.80
N GLN A 296 27.14 -9.28 -10.54
CA GLN A 296 26.90 -9.28 -11.98
C GLN A 296 25.45 -8.85 -12.32
N ALA A 297 24.47 -9.31 -11.55
CA ALA A 297 23.08 -8.93 -11.74
C ALA A 297 22.86 -7.45 -11.38
N ILE A 298 23.50 -6.94 -10.33
CA ILE A 298 23.50 -5.54 -9.95
C ILE A 298 24.12 -4.68 -11.05
N GLN A 299 25.28 -5.07 -11.58
CA GLN A 299 25.93 -4.33 -12.66
C GLN A 299 25.04 -4.26 -13.90
N LYS A 300 24.49 -5.41 -14.34
CA LYS A 300 23.56 -5.48 -15.47
C LYS A 300 22.33 -4.58 -15.27
N TYR A 301 21.80 -4.53 -14.06
CA TYR A 301 20.72 -3.64 -13.69
C TYR A 301 21.14 -2.17 -13.78
N ASN A 302 22.25 -1.79 -13.16
CA ASN A 302 22.76 -0.42 -13.13
C ASN A 302 23.12 0.09 -14.54
N ASP A 303 23.64 -0.75 -15.42
CA ASP A 303 23.96 -0.41 -16.82
C ASP A 303 22.71 -0.05 -17.64
N CYS A 304 21.55 -0.54 -17.23
CA CYS A 304 20.27 -0.22 -17.85
C CYS A 304 19.64 1.10 -17.37
N LEU A 305 20.20 1.75 -16.31
CA LEU A 305 19.67 3.00 -15.77
C LEU A 305 20.01 4.18 -16.69
N ASP A 306 19.03 5.03 -17.00
CA ASP A 306 19.28 6.30 -17.65
C ASP A 306 19.70 7.39 -16.65
N ASP A 307 20.14 8.56 -17.15
CA ASP A 307 20.64 9.65 -16.30
C ASP A 307 19.59 10.15 -15.30
N TRP A 308 18.32 10.19 -15.68
CA TRP A 308 17.25 10.61 -14.79
C TRP A 308 17.04 9.63 -13.64
N GLU A 309 17.10 8.32 -13.92
CA GLU A 309 16.94 7.28 -12.90
C GLU A 309 18.11 7.23 -11.95
N ARG A 310 19.33 7.46 -12.46
CA ARG A 310 20.53 7.65 -11.63
C ARG A 310 20.41 8.88 -10.73
N GLN A 311 19.94 10.02 -11.26
CA GLN A 311 19.67 11.21 -10.46
C GLN A 311 18.60 10.98 -9.39
N LYS A 312 17.65 10.08 -9.62
CA LYS A 312 16.66 9.65 -8.62
C LYS A 312 17.18 8.65 -7.60
N GLY A 313 18.42 8.16 -7.79
CA GLY A 313 19.05 7.21 -6.90
C GLY A 313 18.48 5.80 -6.97
N TYR A 314 17.95 5.38 -8.13
CA TYR A 314 17.49 3.99 -8.33
C TYR A 314 18.66 3.02 -8.54
N GLU A 315 19.89 3.51 -8.55
CA GLU A 315 21.08 2.70 -8.61
C GLU A 315 21.20 1.81 -7.36
N ILE A 316 21.62 0.58 -7.58
CA ILE A 316 21.98 -0.34 -6.49
C ILE A 316 23.48 -0.17 -6.23
N ILE A 317 23.81 0.16 -5.00
CA ILE A 317 25.18 0.22 -4.52
C ILE A 317 25.47 -1.02 -3.67
N SER A 318 26.68 -1.55 -3.81
CA SER A 318 27.15 -2.70 -3.01
C SER A 318 28.47 -2.37 -2.33
N ASP A 319 28.60 -2.82 -1.10
CA ASP A 319 29.85 -2.73 -0.32
C ASP A 319 30.06 -4.05 0.43
N GLY A 320 31.18 -4.71 0.16
CA GLY A 320 31.47 -6.03 0.71
C GLY A 320 30.40 -7.06 0.33
N ASN A 321 29.67 -7.55 1.32
CA ASN A 321 28.63 -8.58 1.12
C ASN A 321 27.21 -8.05 1.22
N VAL A 322 27.02 -6.73 1.18
CA VAL A 322 25.72 -6.10 1.30
C VAL A 322 25.43 -5.16 0.12
N ALA A 323 24.17 -4.97 -0.18
CA ALA A 323 23.69 -4.04 -1.20
C ALA A 323 22.48 -3.26 -0.71
N CYS A 324 22.30 -2.05 -1.24
CA CYS A 324 21.13 -1.21 -0.99
C CYS A 324 20.79 -0.35 -2.19
N ILE A 325 19.61 0.29 -2.17
CA ILE A 325 19.22 1.28 -3.17
C ILE A 325 19.73 2.64 -2.73
N ALA A 326 20.53 3.31 -3.57
CA ALA A 326 21.21 4.56 -3.25
C ALA A 326 20.27 5.65 -2.71
N ALA A 327 19.04 5.78 -3.23
CA ALA A 327 18.07 6.77 -2.77
C ALA A 327 17.65 6.55 -1.30
N TYR A 328 17.53 5.30 -0.87
CA TYR A 328 17.12 5.00 0.51
C TYR A 328 18.26 5.27 1.48
N GLU A 329 19.48 4.84 1.15
CA GLU A 329 20.66 5.14 1.95
C GLU A 329 20.88 6.66 2.06
N ALA A 330 20.93 7.37 0.94
CA ALA A 330 21.14 8.80 0.91
C ALA A 330 20.06 9.57 1.71
N SER A 331 18.81 9.12 1.64
CA SER A 331 17.72 9.74 2.40
C SER A 331 17.84 9.47 3.90
N THR A 332 18.19 8.26 4.28
CA THR A 332 18.42 7.86 5.68
C THR A 332 19.59 8.64 6.29
N LEU A 333 20.73 8.66 5.60
CA LEU A 333 21.91 9.40 6.04
C LEU A 333 21.63 10.91 6.18
N PHE A 334 20.93 11.50 5.22
CA PHE A 334 20.51 12.91 5.31
C PHE A 334 19.69 13.17 6.57
N ILE A 335 18.67 12.33 6.83
CA ILE A 335 17.79 12.50 7.99
C ILE A 335 18.59 12.37 9.29
N LEU A 336 19.39 11.32 9.42
CA LEU A 336 20.18 11.04 10.63
C LEU A 336 21.21 12.13 10.90
N ASN A 337 21.93 12.59 9.88
CA ASN A 337 22.90 13.67 10.00
C ASN A 337 22.22 14.98 10.41
N LYS A 338 21.05 15.29 9.82
CA LYS A 338 20.31 16.50 10.18
C LYS A 338 19.77 16.46 11.61
N LEU A 339 19.27 15.32 12.06
CA LEU A 339 18.83 15.14 13.44
C LEU A 339 20.03 15.19 14.43
N LEU A 340 21.17 14.61 14.05
CA LEU A 340 22.39 14.68 14.84
C LEU A 340 22.88 16.11 14.99
N GLU A 341 22.93 16.89 13.90
CA GLU A 341 23.25 18.32 13.91
C GLU A 341 22.33 19.06 14.89
N LEU A 342 21.00 18.90 14.76
CA LEU A 342 20.04 19.54 15.65
C LEU A 342 20.20 19.11 17.10
N SER A 343 20.61 17.89 17.36
CA SER A 343 20.80 17.35 18.72
C SER A 343 22.00 17.99 19.44
N GLN A 344 22.92 18.60 18.71
CA GLN A 344 24.13 19.22 19.26
C GLN A 344 24.03 20.75 19.37
N LEU A 345 22.85 21.33 19.08
CA LEU A 345 22.62 22.78 19.15
C LEU A 345 21.96 23.16 20.47
N PRO A 346 22.71 23.69 21.45
CA PRO A 346 22.18 24.11 22.72
C PRO A 346 21.36 25.41 22.60
N ASN A 347 20.41 25.60 23.52
CA ASN A 347 19.61 26.81 23.61
C ASN A 347 19.82 27.51 24.95
N LYS A 348 20.49 28.67 24.91
CA LYS A 348 20.70 29.48 26.11
C LYS A 348 19.37 30.03 26.64
N GLY A 349 19.13 29.91 27.96
CA GLY A 349 17.90 30.38 28.61
C GLY A 349 16.74 29.36 28.65
N GLN A 350 16.83 28.25 27.91
CA GLN A 350 15.74 27.26 27.90
C GLN A 350 15.62 26.52 29.24
N LYS A 351 16.71 26.33 29.93
CA LYS A 351 16.74 25.67 31.24
C LYS A 351 15.86 26.42 32.26
N GLU A 352 15.98 27.73 32.32
CA GLU A 352 15.21 28.60 33.23
C GLU A 352 13.71 28.55 32.88
N VAL A 353 13.35 28.49 31.60
CA VAL A 353 11.97 28.33 31.12
C VAL A 353 11.39 26.99 31.60
N ASN A 354 12.14 25.91 31.44
CA ASN A 354 11.71 24.58 31.85
C ASN A 354 11.54 24.48 33.39
N GLU A 355 12.50 24.98 34.16
CA GLU A 355 12.44 24.98 35.61
C GLU A 355 11.29 25.84 36.17
N ARG A 356 10.99 26.98 35.51
CA ARG A 356 9.83 27.80 35.87
C ARG A 356 8.53 27.03 35.58
N TYR A 357 8.37 26.44 34.41
CA TYR A 357 7.19 25.65 34.07
C TYR A 357 6.95 24.53 35.06
N LEU A 358 7.99 23.76 35.42
CA LEU A 358 7.88 22.64 36.38
C LEU A 358 7.47 23.11 37.76
N ARG A 359 7.93 24.30 38.23
CA ARG A 359 7.50 24.89 39.50
C ARG A 359 6.05 25.39 39.48
N ASP A 360 5.67 26.07 38.41
CA ASP A 360 4.36 26.74 38.29
C ASP A 360 3.21 25.74 38.10
N CYS A 361 3.47 24.61 37.41
CA CYS A 361 2.44 23.62 37.11
C CYS A 361 2.10 22.68 38.28
N ASN A 362 2.96 22.57 39.29
CA ASN A 362 2.79 21.67 40.48
C ASN A 362 2.27 20.27 40.08
N ILE A 363 2.76 19.71 38.96
CA ILE A 363 2.28 18.45 38.38
C ILE A 363 2.99 17.30 39.12
N ALA A 364 2.22 16.40 39.70
CA ALA A 364 2.72 15.13 40.19
C ALA A 364 2.93 14.20 39.00
N PHE A 365 4.18 14.00 38.58
CA PHE A 365 4.51 13.08 37.50
C PHE A 365 4.44 11.64 38.01
N SER A 366 3.61 10.85 37.39
CA SER A 366 3.55 9.40 37.63
C SER A 366 4.66 8.62 36.91
N ASP A 367 5.32 9.26 35.95
CA ASP A 367 6.48 8.73 35.20
C ASP A 367 7.65 9.72 35.34
N PRO A 368 8.73 9.34 36.05
CA PRO A 368 9.92 10.19 36.20
C PRO A 368 10.58 10.59 34.89
N LYS A 369 10.44 9.76 33.84
CA LYS A 369 10.98 10.04 32.51
C LYS A 369 10.32 11.24 31.83
N LYS A 370 9.03 11.48 32.11
CA LYS A 370 8.33 12.67 31.60
C LYS A 370 8.83 13.95 32.26
N GLU A 371 9.06 13.92 33.55
CA GLU A 371 9.65 15.05 34.30
C GLU A 371 11.05 15.34 33.78
N GLU A 372 11.89 14.31 33.64
CA GLU A 372 13.24 14.43 33.08
C GLU A 372 13.22 14.98 31.66
N ALA A 373 12.32 14.49 30.79
CA ALA A 373 12.16 14.97 29.43
C ALA A 373 11.81 16.48 29.41
N LEU A 374 10.87 16.93 30.22
CA LEU A 374 10.52 18.36 30.35
C LEU A 374 11.66 19.19 30.88
N LYS A 375 12.38 18.69 31.88
CA LYS A 375 13.52 19.40 32.50
C LYS A 375 14.65 19.68 31.52
N TYR A 376 14.93 18.74 30.61
CA TYR A 376 16.03 18.84 29.65
C TYR A 376 15.60 19.17 28.22
N ALA A 377 14.29 19.26 27.95
CA ALA A 377 13.79 19.59 26.61
C ALA A 377 14.44 20.87 26.09
N PHE A 378 15.08 20.78 24.94
CA PHE A 378 15.71 21.89 24.22
C PHE A 378 16.82 22.66 24.97
N VAL A 379 17.35 22.12 26.07
CA VAL A 379 18.47 22.75 26.80
C VAL A 379 19.78 22.57 26.03
N ASN A 380 20.08 21.33 25.65
CA ASN A 380 21.31 20.96 24.94
C ASN A 380 21.09 20.58 23.46
N SER A 381 19.84 20.59 23.01
CA SER A 381 19.40 20.08 21.72
C SER A 381 18.27 20.91 21.16
N ARG A 382 18.13 20.99 19.85
CA ARG A 382 16.93 21.54 19.18
C ARG A 382 15.95 20.45 18.73
N VAL A 383 16.28 19.18 18.94
CA VAL A 383 15.40 18.06 18.66
C VAL A 383 15.11 17.25 19.91
N LEU A 384 13.87 16.81 20.08
CA LEU A 384 13.44 15.86 21.09
C LEU A 384 12.68 14.71 20.43
N LEU A 385 13.21 13.49 20.59
CA LEU A 385 12.59 12.25 20.13
C LEU A 385 11.86 11.59 21.32
N ILE A 386 10.59 11.26 21.13
CA ILE A 386 9.73 10.65 22.14
C ILE A 386 9.32 9.27 21.63
N TYR A 387 9.89 8.23 22.21
CA TYR A 387 9.58 6.84 21.92
C TYR A 387 8.61 6.27 22.96
N GLY A 388 7.83 5.28 22.56
CA GLY A 388 6.97 4.51 23.46
C GLY A 388 5.79 3.88 22.76
N ALA A 389 5.31 2.77 23.31
CA ALA A 389 4.14 2.05 22.82
C ALA A 389 2.85 2.89 22.85
N ALA A 390 1.80 2.39 22.21
CA ALA A 390 0.49 3.02 22.26
C ALA A 390 -0.02 3.14 23.70
N GLY A 391 -0.44 4.33 24.11
CA GLY A 391 -0.97 4.58 25.47
C GLY A 391 0.05 4.92 26.56
N THR A 392 1.34 5.10 26.25
CA THR A 392 2.37 5.54 27.20
C THR A 392 2.33 7.04 27.52
N GLY A 393 1.48 7.79 26.81
CA GLY A 393 1.30 9.23 27.06
C GLY A 393 2.21 10.13 26.24
N LYS A 394 2.67 9.72 25.08
CA LYS A 394 3.43 10.55 24.11
C LYS A 394 2.71 11.88 23.81
N THR A 395 1.43 11.78 23.43
CA THR A 395 0.62 12.98 23.10
C THR A 395 0.41 13.89 24.31
N THR A 396 0.32 13.33 25.52
CA THR A 396 0.27 14.12 26.76
C THR A 396 1.59 14.89 26.99
N LEU A 397 2.73 14.25 26.70
CA LEU A 397 4.02 14.94 26.79
C LEU A 397 4.16 16.03 25.72
N ILE A 398 3.64 15.80 24.50
CA ILE A 398 3.55 16.84 23.46
C ILE A 398 2.71 18.04 23.94
N ASP A 399 1.56 17.81 24.57
CA ASP A 399 0.70 18.88 25.12
C ASP A 399 1.41 19.68 26.22
N MET A 400 2.11 19.00 27.13
CA MET A 400 2.92 19.64 28.17
C MET A 400 4.03 20.51 27.58
N ILE A 401 4.77 20.01 26.59
CA ILE A 401 5.82 20.77 25.89
C ILE A 401 5.21 21.95 25.13
N SER A 402 4.06 21.75 24.51
CA SER A 402 3.33 22.82 23.83
C SER A 402 2.94 23.93 24.81
N THR A 403 2.46 23.59 25.98
CA THR A 403 2.10 24.54 27.05
C THR A 403 3.33 25.26 27.60
N MET A 404 4.42 24.53 27.85
CA MET A 404 5.70 25.09 28.30
C MET A 404 6.25 26.14 27.33
N LEU A 405 6.04 25.95 26.05
CA LEU A 405 6.45 26.86 24.97
C LEU A 405 5.30 27.78 24.53
N SER A 406 4.47 28.25 25.48
CA SER A 406 3.42 29.23 25.22
C SER A 406 4.03 30.51 24.61
N GLY A 407 3.33 31.13 23.67
CA GLY A 407 3.81 32.32 22.95
C GLY A 407 4.72 32.02 21.74
N ARG A 408 5.05 30.76 21.45
CA ARG A 408 5.74 30.34 20.23
C ARG A 408 4.74 29.94 19.14
N ARG A 409 5.08 30.24 17.87
CA ARG A 409 4.30 29.76 16.73
C ARG A 409 4.52 28.27 16.52
N LYS A 410 3.47 27.48 16.50
CA LYS A 410 3.53 26.03 16.55
C LYS A 410 2.91 25.39 15.32
N LEU A 411 3.52 24.31 14.85
CA LEU A 411 3.00 23.44 13.82
C LEU A 411 2.88 22.02 14.36
N PHE A 412 1.72 21.40 14.15
CA PHE A 412 1.47 20.01 14.49
C PHE A 412 1.28 19.21 13.21
N LEU A 413 2.08 18.17 13.04
CA LEU A 413 2.11 17.32 11.85
C LEU A 413 1.81 15.86 12.19
N THR A 414 1.11 15.18 11.30
CA THR A 414 0.93 13.73 11.30
C THR A 414 0.88 13.21 9.86
N LYS A 415 1.01 11.90 9.65
CA LYS A 415 0.89 11.28 8.31
C LYS A 415 -0.53 11.36 7.77
N THR A 416 -1.54 11.08 8.60
CA THR A 416 -2.95 10.95 8.18
C THR A 416 -3.86 12.03 8.76
N HIS A 417 -4.94 12.34 8.05
CA HIS A 417 -5.95 13.29 8.55
C HIS A 417 -6.66 12.80 9.83
N THR A 418 -6.86 11.49 9.97
CA THR A 418 -7.48 10.91 11.18
C THR A 418 -6.56 11.10 12.39
N ALA A 419 -5.26 10.83 12.25
CA ALA A 419 -4.29 11.09 13.31
C ALA A 419 -4.22 12.57 13.65
N LEU A 420 -4.28 13.46 12.65
CA LEU A 420 -4.27 14.90 12.85
C LEU A 420 -5.48 15.37 13.67
N GLN A 421 -6.69 14.91 13.37
CA GLN A 421 -7.89 15.21 14.14
C GLN A 421 -7.79 14.71 15.58
N ASN A 422 -7.24 13.50 15.78
CA ASN A 422 -7.02 12.93 17.10
C ASN A 422 -5.99 13.75 17.91
N LEU A 423 -4.90 14.18 17.27
CA LEU A 423 -3.91 15.04 17.89
C LEU A 423 -4.54 16.39 18.29
N GLN A 424 -5.26 17.03 17.38
CA GLN A 424 -5.94 18.32 17.62
C GLN A 424 -6.90 18.28 18.80
N ARG A 425 -7.64 17.17 18.99
CA ARG A 425 -8.56 16.99 20.13
C ARG A 425 -7.85 16.81 21.47
N ARG A 426 -6.59 16.38 21.46
CA ARG A 426 -5.81 16.05 22.68
C ARG A 426 -4.89 17.17 23.12
N ILE A 427 -4.60 18.12 22.25
CA ILE A 427 -3.79 19.29 22.60
C ILE A 427 -4.72 20.35 23.19
N ASN A 428 -4.60 20.58 24.50
CA ASN A 428 -5.48 21.48 25.23
C ASN A 428 -5.11 22.96 25.02
N ASN A 429 -3.80 23.25 24.93
CA ASN A 429 -3.28 24.62 24.79
C ASN A 429 -2.37 24.73 23.57
N PRO A 430 -2.92 24.66 22.33
CA PRO A 430 -2.07 24.76 21.15
C PRO A 430 -1.45 26.16 20.97
N GLY A 431 -2.08 27.22 21.51
CA GLY A 431 -1.73 28.62 21.25
C GLY A 431 -2.52 29.23 20.10
N ALA A 432 -2.62 30.56 20.05
CA ALA A 432 -3.40 31.28 19.04
C ALA A 432 -2.87 31.09 17.62
N ASP A 433 -1.55 30.96 17.45
CA ASP A 433 -0.86 30.81 16.17
C ASP A 433 -0.49 29.34 15.85
N ALA A 434 -1.28 28.37 16.35
CA ALA A 434 -1.06 26.96 16.08
C ALA A 434 -1.68 26.54 14.75
N SER A 435 -0.93 25.74 13.99
CA SER A 435 -1.40 25.12 12.75
C SER A 435 -1.37 23.59 12.85
N PHE A 436 -2.38 22.93 12.28
CA PHE A 436 -2.48 21.48 12.20
C PHE A 436 -2.54 21.05 10.73
N VAL A 437 -1.55 20.30 10.26
CA VAL A 437 -1.40 19.99 8.83
C VAL A 437 -0.88 18.55 8.68
N SER A 438 -1.27 17.84 7.61
CA SER A 438 -0.62 16.56 7.29
C SER A 438 0.76 16.80 6.70
N ILE A 439 1.72 15.89 6.96
CA ILE A 439 3.08 16.02 6.43
C ILE A 439 3.09 16.10 4.90
N ASN A 440 2.23 15.34 4.23
CA ASN A 440 2.09 15.38 2.78
C ASN A 440 1.58 16.73 2.26
N SER A 441 0.73 17.42 3.02
CA SER A 441 0.27 18.77 2.67
C SER A 441 1.35 19.81 2.94
N PHE A 442 2.13 19.65 4.00
CA PHE A 442 3.26 20.50 4.32
C PHE A 442 4.35 20.42 3.24
N THR A 443 4.75 19.22 2.83
CA THR A 443 5.81 19.00 1.83
C THR A 443 5.47 19.55 0.44
N LYS A 444 4.19 19.70 0.12
CA LYS A 444 3.72 20.26 -1.16
C LYS A 444 3.68 21.81 -1.18
N ARG A 445 3.71 22.47 -0.03
CA ARG A 445 3.63 23.94 0.04
C ARG A 445 4.94 24.57 -0.42
N VAL A 446 4.85 25.63 -1.21
CA VAL A 446 6.02 26.42 -1.68
C VAL A 446 6.41 27.46 -0.64
N ASN A 447 5.41 28.20 -0.12
CA ASN A 447 5.62 29.22 0.90
C ASN A 447 5.15 28.68 2.25
N LEU A 448 6.08 28.53 3.18
CA LEU A 448 5.79 28.06 4.53
C LEU A 448 5.84 29.25 5.50
N PRO A 449 4.85 29.39 6.40
CA PRO A 449 4.97 30.29 7.52
C PRO A 449 6.16 29.88 8.41
N ASP A 450 6.75 30.85 9.06
CA ASP A 450 7.80 30.58 10.05
C ASP A 450 7.20 29.97 11.30
N TYR A 451 7.66 28.80 11.67
CA TYR A 451 7.29 28.13 12.93
C TYR A 451 8.49 28.07 13.87
N ASP A 452 8.26 28.40 15.13
CA ASP A 452 9.29 28.33 16.18
C ASP A 452 9.43 26.89 16.71
N VAL A 453 8.32 26.14 16.70
CA VAL A 453 8.25 24.75 17.18
C VAL A 453 7.42 23.90 16.21
N ILE A 454 7.94 22.73 15.87
CA ILE A 454 7.21 21.75 15.06
C ILE A 454 7.10 20.44 15.86
N PHE A 455 5.88 19.95 15.98
CA PHE A 455 5.54 18.65 16.58
C PHE A 455 5.13 17.70 15.48
N VAL A 456 5.77 16.54 15.43
CA VAL A 456 5.42 15.46 14.49
C VAL A 456 5.04 14.23 15.30
N ASP A 457 3.79 13.81 15.22
CA ASP A 457 3.31 12.60 15.89
C ASP A 457 3.17 11.44 14.88
N GLU A 458 3.20 10.21 15.37
CA GLU A 458 3.20 8.97 14.59
C GLU A 458 4.38 8.87 13.60
N CYS A 459 5.59 9.25 14.04
CA CYS A 459 6.81 9.29 13.22
C CYS A 459 7.16 7.95 12.57
N SER A 460 6.86 6.81 13.20
CA SER A 460 7.06 5.46 12.65
C SER A 460 6.30 5.23 11.33
N THR A 461 5.22 5.97 11.09
CA THR A 461 4.43 5.85 9.87
C THR A 461 4.94 6.72 8.72
N ILE A 462 5.94 7.60 8.96
CA ILE A 462 6.45 8.56 7.99
C ILE A 462 7.65 7.97 7.24
N ASP A 463 7.53 7.86 5.92
CA ASP A 463 8.59 7.36 5.06
C ASP A 463 9.81 8.30 4.98
N ASN A 464 10.99 7.72 4.61
CA ASN A 464 12.25 8.45 4.51
C ASN A 464 12.17 9.63 3.52
N ARG A 465 11.47 9.47 2.40
CA ARG A 465 11.33 10.53 1.39
C ARG A 465 10.56 11.73 1.94
N ALA A 466 9.43 11.47 2.60
CA ALA A 466 8.61 12.54 3.18
C ALA A 466 9.36 13.26 4.31
N MET A 467 10.07 12.51 5.16
CA MET A 467 10.86 13.09 6.25
C MET A 467 12.04 13.90 5.75
N LYS A 468 12.76 13.42 4.71
CA LYS A 468 13.83 14.18 4.07
C LYS A 468 13.33 15.53 3.55
N VAL A 469 12.26 15.53 2.72
CA VAL A 469 11.69 16.76 2.17
C VAL A 469 11.19 17.71 3.27
N PHE A 470 10.64 17.16 4.35
CA PHE A 470 10.25 17.96 5.51
C PHE A 470 11.44 18.65 6.15
N LEU A 471 12.53 17.92 6.44
CA LEU A 471 13.73 18.47 7.07
C LEU A 471 14.48 19.48 6.17
N GLU A 472 14.45 19.28 4.84
CA GLU A 472 15.00 20.24 3.87
C GLU A 472 14.27 21.59 3.90
N LYS A 473 12.97 21.58 4.22
CA LYS A 473 12.13 22.79 4.28
C LYS A 473 12.08 23.45 5.66
N MET A 474 12.53 22.74 6.68
CA MET A 474 12.53 23.23 8.06
C MET A 474 13.64 24.26 8.28
N ARG A 475 13.35 25.34 9.01
CA ARG A 475 14.37 26.33 9.41
C ARG A 475 15.33 25.76 10.44
N PRO A 476 16.61 26.12 10.40
CA PRO A 476 17.63 25.61 11.33
C PRO A 476 17.40 25.99 12.79
N ASP A 477 16.67 27.09 13.05
CA ASP A 477 16.41 27.62 14.39
C ASP A 477 15.11 27.08 15.03
N THR A 478 14.35 26.26 14.31
CA THR A 478 13.10 25.64 14.77
C THR A 478 13.36 24.53 15.77
N PHE A 479 12.58 24.46 16.85
CA PHE A 479 12.53 23.31 17.73
C PHE A 479 11.70 22.18 17.13
N LEU A 480 12.21 20.97 17.19
CA LEU A 480 11.58 19.80 16.59
C LEU A 480 11.26 18.74 17.63
N VAL A 481 10.00 18.36 17.74
CA VAL A 481 9.54 17.24 18.57
C VAL A 481 9.05 16.13 17.64
N LEU A 482 9.64 14.96 17.77
CA LEU A 482 9.32 13.77 16.99
C LEU A 482 8.82 12.69 17.93
N ALA A 483 7.56 12.28 17.82
CA ALA A 483 6.97 11.23 18.63
C ALA A 483 6.51 10.05 17.79
N GLY A 484 6.76 8.85 18.28
CA GLY A 484 6.37 7.64 17.56
C GLY A 484 6.54 6.38 18.38
N ASP A 485 6.14 5.28 17.80
CA ASP A 485 6.22 3.95 18.35
C ASP A 485 7.05 3.08 17.41
N THR A 486 8.22 2.65 17.83
CA THR A 486 9.12 1.80 17.02
C THR A 486 8.62 0.36 16.89
N TYR A 487 7.57 -0.01 17.63
CA TYR A 487 6.93 -1.33 17.59
C TYR A 487 5.62 -1.34 16.79
N GLN A 488 5.17 -0.21 16.25
CA GLN A 488 3.99 -0.15 15.37
C GLN A 488 4.38 -0.50 13.93
N ILE A 489 3.36 -0.90 13.15
CA ILE A 489 3.47 -1.15 11.71
C ILE A 489 4.20 0.00 11.03
N GLU A 490 5.28 -0.33 10.36
CA GLU A 490 6.10 0.62 9.63
C GLU A 490 5.34 1.30 8.48
N SER A 491 5.92 2.35 7.96
CA SER A 491 5.41 3.04 6.78
C SER A 491 5.24 2.08 5.61
N ILE A 492 4.18 2.24 4.81
CA ILE A 492 3.93 1.49 3.57
C ILE A 492 5.12 1.66 2.59
N ASP A 493 5.67 2.86 2.52
CA ASP A 493 6.96 3.15 1.90
C ASP A 493 8.04 3.07 2.97
N PHE A 494 9.27 2.67 2.61
CA PHE A 494 10.35 2.48 3.57
C PHE A 494 10.54 3.67 4.51
N GLY A 495 10.49 3.46 5.82
CA GLY A 495 10.43 4.50 6.84
C GLY A 495 11.17 4.20 8.14
N ASN A 496 12.29 3.48 8.12
CA ASN A 496 13.00 3.02 9.33
C ASN A 496 13.93 4.07 9.98
N TRP A 497 13.96 5.30 9.45
CA TRP A 497 14.81 6.39 9.96
C TRP A 497 14.58 6.68 11.45
N PHE A 498 13.34 6.56 11.94
CA PHE A 498 12.99 6.87 13.33
C PHE A 498 13.57 5.85 14.31
N THR A 499 13.62 4.59 13.91
CA THR A 499 14.27 3.51 14.67
C THR A 499 15.77 3.72 14.74
N TYR A 500 16.44 4.01 13.63
CA TYR A 500 17.88 4.31 13.61
C TYR A 500 18.23 5.57 14.41
N ALA A 501 17.37 6.60 14.38
CA ALA A 501 17.59 7.81 15.15
C ALA A 501 17.66 7.54 16.67
N LYS A 502 16.93 6.54 17.19
CA LYS A 502 16.99 6.12 18.60
C LYS A 502 18.41 5.72 19.03
N ASP A 503 19.14 5.06 18.15
CA ASP A 503 20.47 4.55 18.44
C ASP A 503 21.59 5.57 18.22
N ILE A 504 21.38 6.53 17.35
CA ILE A 504 22.38 7.54 16.96
C ILE A 504 22.28 8.79 17.82
N ILE A 505 21.07 9.25 18.16
CA ILE A 505 20.86 10.51 18.90
C ILE A 505 20.91 10.23 20.40
N LYS A 506 22.06 10.53 21.05
CA LYS A 506 22.32 10.25 22.48
C LYS A 506 22.57 11.50 23.33
N THR A 507 22.42 12.69 22.78
CA THR A 507 22.58 13.94 23.52
C THR A 507 21.56 14.02 24.66
N LYS A 508 21.99 14.42 25.85
CA LYS A 508 21.10 14.53 27.01
C LYS A 508 19.96 15.50 26.75
N GLY A 509 18.72 15.04 26.89
CA GLY A 509 17.50 15.79 26.62
C GLY A 509 17.08 15.79 25.14
N SER A 510 17.72 15.00 24.28
CA SER A 510 17.32 14.84 22.87
C SER A 510 16.44 13.62 22.62
N ASN A 511 16.37 12.66 23.53
CA ASN A 511 15.49 11.52 23.42
C ASN A 511 14.91 11.10 24.77
N VAL A 512 13.74 10.49 24.76
CA VAL A 512 13.09 9.88 25.90
C VAL A 512 12.27 8.67 25.45
N GLU A 513 12.33 7.58 26.20
CA GLU A 513 11.49 6.41 25.98
C GLU A 513 10.51 6.22 27.14
N LEU A 514 9.21 6.36 26.84
CA LEU A 514 8.12 6.19 27.79
C LEU A 514 7.71 4.72 27.83
N VAL A 515 7.86 4.08 28.99
CA VAL A 515 7.56 2.65 29.18
C VAL A 515 6.29 2.40 30.01
N SER A 516 5.81 3.40 30.75
CA SER A 516 4.65 3.26 31.63
C SER A 516 3.36 3.36 30.84
N THR A 517 2.58 2.28 30.76
CA THR A 517 1.28 2.27 30.05
C THR A 517 0.13 2.69 30.97
N TRP A 518 -0.75 3.55 30.45
CA TRP A 518 -1.94 4.05 31.17
C TRP A 518 -3.24 3.38 30.73
N ARG A 519 -3.22 2.67 29.59
CA ARG A 519 -4.41 2.03 29.01
C ARG A 519 -4.81 0.75 29.70
N THR A 520 -3.87 0.03 30.30
CA THR A 520 -4.16 -1.22 30.98
C THR A 520 -3.23 -1.40 32.18
N LYS A 521 -3.77 -1.95 33.25
CA LYS A 521 -3.00 -2.41 34.43
C LYS A 521 -2.83 -3.94 34.42
N ASP A 522 -3.37 -4.62 33.40
CA ASP A 522 -3.28 -6.06 33.24
C ASP A 522 -1.89 -6.44 32.71
N PRO A 523 -1.09 -7.20 33.49
CA PRO A 523 0.25 -7.62 33.08
C PRO A 523 0.25 -8.48 31.79
N GLY A 524 -0.81 -9.26 31.55
CA GLY A 524 -0.94 -10.10 30.36
C GLY A 524 -1.15 -9.25 29.10
N LEU A 525 -2.00 -8.22 29.17
CA LEU A 525 -2.21 -7.26 28.09
C LEU A 525 -0.97 -6.36 27.86
N ILE A 526 -0.24 -6.02 28.92
CA ILE A 526 1.03 -5.30 28.81
C ILE A 526 2.05 -6.18 28.08
N CYS A 527 2.17 -7.45 28.45
CA CYS A 527 3.05 -8.39 27.79
C CYS A 527 2.69 -8.55 26.29
N LEU A 528 1.41 -8.67 25.95
CA LEU A 528 0.92 -8.73 24.56
C LEU A 528 1.26 -7.46 23.74
N LEU A 529 1.18 -6.27 24.34
CA LEU A 529 1.57 -5.02 23.68
C LEU A 529 3.08 -4.94 23.33
N TYR A 530 3.91 -5.71 24.04
CA TYR A 530 5.36 -5.78 23.80
C TYR A 530 5.81 -7.06 23.10
N THR A 531 4.97 -8.09 22.98
CA THR A 531 5.32 -9.40 22.42
C THR A 531 4.55 -9.76 21.16
N SER A 532 3.43 -9.10 20.83
CA SER A 532 2.65 -9.40 19.64
C SER A 532 3.37 -9.00 18.34
N ASP A 533 4.41 -8.16 18.40
CA ASP A 533 5.21 -7.76 17.26
C ASP A 533 6.50 -8.58 17.07
N ALA A 534 6.75 -9.57 17.92
CA ALA A 534 7.91 -10.45 17.80
C ALA A 534 7.58 -11.81 17.17
N ALA A 535 6.36 -11.99 16.64
CA ALA A 535 5.86 -13.29 16.18
C ALA A 535 5.16 -13.26 14.81
N ASP A 536 5.37 -12.18 13.99
CA ASP A 536 4.97 -12.17 12.58
C ASP A 536 6.17 -12.02 11.65
#